data_5a47f4312de0509fd1965c53f6e652d4
#
_entry.id   5a47f4312de0509fd1965c53f6e652d4
#
_cell.length_a   1.000
_cell.length_b   1.000
_cell.length_c   1.000
_cell.angle_alpha   90.00
_cell.angle_beta   90.00
_cell.angle_gamma   90.00
#
_symmetry.space_group_name_H-M   'P 1'
#
loop_
_entity.id
_entity.type
_entity.pdbx_description
1 polymer ?
#
loop_
_entity_poly.entity_id
_entity_poly.type
_entity_poly.pdbx_seq_one_letter_code
_entity_poly.pdbx_strand_id
1 'polypeptide(L)'
;MLEKEVIVTSKSMKPTGPYSQGIVFDSLVFVAGQTGIHPSTGKLVEGGIEAETKQTLSNVKAILEAAGSSLEKVLKVNVYLKDINDFDTVNNIYKEYFTVDYPVRTCLQVVAMPKGACVEIEVTAHK
;
A
#
# COMPACT_ATOMS: atom_id res chain seq x y z
N MET A 1 11.31 -24.18 -12.87
CA MET A 1 12.12 -23.06 -12.39
C MET A 1 11.21 -21.94 -11.91
N LEU A 2 11.46 -21.42 -10.74
CA LEU A 2 10.69 -20.30 -10.21
C LEU A 2 11.17 -19.00 -10.85
N GLU A 3 10.23 -18.21 -11.33
CA GLU A 3 10.51 -16.91 -11.95
C GLU A 3 9.64 -15.86 -11.27
N LYS A 4 10.14 -14.63 -11.18
CA LYS A 4 9.31 -13.55 -10.67
C LYS A 4 8.33 -13.10 -11.76
N GLU A 5 7.10 -12.83 -11.34
CA GLU A 5 6.05 -12.31 -12.19
C GLU A 5 5.81 -10.84 -11.83
N VAL A 6 5.86 -9.98 -12.83
CA VAL A 6 5.60 -8.55 -12.63
C VAL A 6 4.09 -8.30 -12.69
N ILE A 7 3.56 -7.60 -11.69
CA ILE A 7 2.14 -7.25 -11.62
C ILE A 7 1.95 -5.82 -12.10
N VAL A 8 1.00 -5.66 -13.02
CA VAL A 8 0.61 -4.36 -13.58
C VAL A 8 -0.91 -4.25 -13.51
N THR A 9 -1.41 -3.16 -12.94
CA THR A 9 -2.85 -2.88 -12.92
C THR A 9 -3.11 -1.38 -13.09
N SER A 10 -4.16 -1.06 -13.84
CA SER A 10 -4.63 0.33 -13.98
C SER A 10 -5.48 0.79 -12.79
N LYS A 11 -5.80 -0.11 -11.87
CA LYS A 11 -6.63 0.18 -10.68
C LYS A 11 -5.81 0.70 -9.49
N SER A 12 -4.51 0.86 -9.68
CA SER A 12 -3.61 1.47 -8.69
C SER A 12 -2.75 2.52 -9.38
N MET A 13 -2.04 3.30 -8.58
CA MET A 13 -1.16 4.33 -9.14
C MET A 13 -0.08 3.71 -10.03
N LYS A 14 0.26 4.40 -11.13
CA LYS A 14 1.37 3.99 -11.98
C LYS A 14 2.70 4.23 -11.27
N PRO A 15 3.70 3.35 -11.50
CA PRO A 15 5.05 3.63 -11.02
C PRO A 15 5.56 4.97 -11.57
N THR A 16 6.21 5.73 -10.72
CA THR A 16 6.81 7.02 -11.09
C THR A 16 8.33 6.93 -11.24
N GLY A 17 8.87 5.72 -11.24
CA GLY A 17 10.29 5.45 -11.37
C GLY A 17 10.55 4.00 -11.79
N PRO A 18 11.81 3.55 -11.75
CA PRO A 18 12.19 2.22 -12.19
C PRO A 18 11.85 1.15 -11.14
N TYR A 19 10.56 0.91 -10.91
CA TYR A 19 10.08 -0.14 -10.01
C TYR A 19 8.73 -0.67 -10.50
N SER A 20 8.39 -1.88 -10.06
CA SER A 20 7.12 -2.52 -10.36
C SER A 20 6.11 -2.23 -9.25
N GLN A 21 4.83 -2.26 -9.58
CA GLN A 21 3.75 -2.14 -8.58
C GLN A 21 3.77 -3.31 -7.62
N GLY A 22 3.94 -4.51 -8.14
CA GLY A 22 4.01 -5.72 -7.35
C GLY A 22 4.80 -6.80 -8.06
N ILE A 23 5.28 -7.75 -7.29
CA ILE A 23 6.01 -8.93 -7.76
C ILE A 23 5.42 -10.15 -7.09
N VAL A 24 5.17 -11.19 -7.86
CA VAL A 24 4.85 -12.53 -7.34
C VAL A 24 6.09 -13.40 -7.52
N PHE A 25 6.47 -14.07 -6.46
CA PHE A 25 7.50 -15.09 -6.52
C PHE A 25 7.04 -16.28 -5.69
N ASP A 26 6.87 -17.43 -6.35
CA ASP A 26 6.29 -18.63 -5.74
C ASP A 26 4.91 -18.29 -5.14
N SER A 27 4.71 -18.51 -3.87
CA SER A 27 3.46 -18.21 -3.17
C SER A 27 3.43 -16.82 -2.52
N LEU A 28 4.50 -16.02 -2.68
CA LEU A 28 4.62 -14.71 -2.05
C LEU A 28 4.31 -13.57 -3.02
N VAL A 29 3.71 -12.53 -2.48
CA VAL A 29 3.37 -11.29 -3.21
C VAL A 29 4.00 -10.12 -2.49
N PHE A 30 4.79 -9.34 -3.22
CA PHE A 30 5.43 -8.13 -2.72
C PHE A 30 4.79 -6.93 -3.39
N VAL A 31 4.28 -5.99 -2.60
CA VAL A 31 3.65 -4.77 -3.11
C VAL A 31 4.53 -3.59 -2.77
N ALA A 32 4.90 -2.82 -3.78
CA ALA A 32 5.69 -1.61 -3.61
C ALA A 32 4.95 -0.58 -2.76
N GLY A 33 5.69 0.30 -2.11
CA GLY A 33 5.11 1.39 -1.34
C GLY A 33 4.09 2.18 -2.14
N GLN A 34 2.88 2.30 -1.61
CA GLN A 34 1.80 3.06 -2.20
C GLN A 34 1.53 4.31 -1.38
N THR A 35 1.21 5.38 -2.05
CA THR A 35 0.74 6.62 -1.45
C THR A 35 -0.69 6.88 -1.90
N GLY A 36 -1.29 7.99 -1.47
CA GLY A 36 -2.68 8.31 -1.79
C GLY A 36 -2.88 8.92 -3.17
N ILE A 37 -2.15 8.45 -4.17
CA ILE A 37 -2.29 8.93 -5.54
C ILE A 37 -3.46 8.20 -6.21
N HIS A 38 -4.39 8.99 -6.75
CA HIS A 38 -5.55 8.44 -7.46
C HIS A 38 -5.10 7.89 -8.82
N PRO A 39 -5.47 6.64 -9.16
CA PRO A 39 -5.01 6.01 -10.39
C PRO A 39 -5.48 6.73 -11.68
N SER A 40 -6.62 7.41 -11.65
CA SER A 40 -7.16 8.11 -12.81
C SER A 40 -6.49 9.44 -13.07
N THR A 41 -6.12 10.18 -12.01
CA THR A 41 -5.58 11.54 -12.14
C THR A 41 -4.06 11.58 -12.06
N GLY A 42 -3.44 10.58 -11.45
CA GLY A 42 -2.01 10.56 -11.18
C GLY A 42 -1.59 11.58 -10.11
N LYS A 43 -2.55 12.12 -9.36
CA LYS A 43 -2.32 13.14 -8.34
C LYS A 43 -2.72 12.63 -6.97
N LEU A 44 -2.05 13.17 -5.95
CA LEU A 44 -2.41 12.92 -4.56
C LEU A 44 -3.85 13.39 -4.32
N VAL A 45 -4.65 12.55 -3.65
CA VAL A 45 -6.03 12.92 -3.33
C VAL A 45 -6.05 14.09 -2.33
N GLU A 46 -7.09 14.91 -2.41
CA GLU A 46 -7.31 15.99 -1.46
C GLU A 46 -7.98 15.44 -0.20
N GLY A 47 -7.77 16.08 0.93
CA GLY A 47 -8.42 15.74 2.19
C GLY A 47 -7.48 15.27 3.30
N GLY A 48 -6.17 15.34 3.06
CA GLY A 48 -5.17 15.05 4.09
C GLY A 48 -5.08 13.57 4.45
N ILE A 49 -4.68 13.32 5.68
CA ILE A 49 -4.33 11.96 6.14
C ILE A 49 -5.47 10.95 5.99
N GLU A 50 -6.70 11.33 6.25
CA GLU A 50 -7.83 10.40 6.12
C GLU A 50 -8.03 9.95 4.67
N ALA A 51 -8.14 10.91 3.75
CA ALA A 51 -8.36 10.63 2.33
C ALA A 51 -7.16 9.88 1.74
N GLU A 52 -5.95 10.29 2.09
CA GLU A 52 -4.73 9.66 1.60
C GLU A 52 -4.59 8.22 2.09
N THR A 53 -4.93 7.95 3.35
CA THR A 53 -4.86 6.59 3.90
C THR A 53 -5.85 5.67 3.19
N LYS A 54 -7.08 6.12 2.97
CA LYS A 54 -8.09 5.34 2.24
C LYS A 54 -7.63 5.03 0.82
N GLN A 55 -7.12 6.03 0.11
CA GLN A 55 -6.64 5.81 -1.26
C GLN A 55 -5.42 4.90 -1.30
N THR A 56 -4.49 5.08 -0.37
CA THR A 56 -3.30 4.23 -0.26
C THR A 56 -3.69 2.77 -0.08
N LEU A 57 -4.59 2.47 0.84
CA LEU A 57 -5.05 1.10 1.10
C LEU A 57 -5.84 0.54 -0.08
N SER A 58 -6.61 1.37 -0.77
CA SER A 58 -7.30 0.97 -2.01
C SER A 58 -6.30 0.61 -3.10
N ASN A 59 -5.21 1.36 -3.23
CA ASN A 59 -4.15 1.07 -4.19
C ASN A 59 -3.44 -0.25 -3.86
N VAL A 60 -3.12 -0.48 -2.59
CA VAL A 60 -2.54 -1.75 -2.13
C VAL A 60 -3.47 -2.92 -2.45
N LYS A 61 -4.75 -2.78 -2.13
CA LYS A 61 -5.76 -3.80 -2.40
C LYS A 61 -5.83 -4.16 -3.89
N ALA A 62 -5.81 -3.15 -4.75
CA ALA A 62 -5.89 -3.35 -6.20
C ALA A 62 -4.70 -4.17 -6.72
N ILE A 63 -3.49 -3.90 -6.22
CA ILE A 63 -2.30 -4.64 -6.63
C ILE A 63 -2.36 -6.08 -6.12
N LEU A 64 -2.78 -6.29 -4.86
CA LEU A 64 -2.95 -7.63 -4.30
C LEU A 64 -3.94 -8.45 -5.13
N GLU A 65 -5.08 -7.87 -5.49
CA GLU A 65 -6.10 -8.55 -6.28
C GLU A 65 -5.60 -8.89 -7.68
N ALA A 66 -4.86 -7.98 -8.31
CA ALA A 66 -4.22 -8.24 -9.60
C ALA A 66 -3.21 -9.38 -9.53
N ALA A 67 -2.61 -9.61 -8.38
CA ALA A 67 -1.67 -10.69 -8.14
C ALA A 67 -2.34 -12.01 -7.72
N GLY A 68 -3.66 -12.04 -7.60
CA GLY A 68 -4.38 -13.23 -7.13
C GLY A 68 -4.37 -13.39 -5.62
N SER A 69 -4.11 -12.32 -4.89
CA SER A 69 -4.12 -12.28 -3.43
C SER A 69 -5.28 -11.42 -2.91
N SER A 70 -5.24 -11.04 -1.65
CA SER A 70 -6.25 -10.19 -1.02
C SER A 70 -5.68 -9.56 0.24
N LEU A 71 -6.39 -8.58 0.80
CA LEU A 71 -6.01 -7.98 2.08
C LEU A 71 -5.94 -9.00 3.21
N GLU A 72 -6.80 -10.01 3.20
CA GLU A 72 -6.83 -11.07 4.21
C GLU A 72 -5.57 -11.94 4.20
N LYS A 73 -4.85 -11.95 3.10
CA LYS A 73 -3.64 -12.76 2.91
C LYS A 73 -2.36 -11.97 3.16
N VAL A 74 -2.47 -10.74 3.61
CA VAL A 74 -1.30 -9.92 3.95
C VAL A 74 -0.65 -10.46 5.22
N LEU A 75 0.66 -10.63 5.16
CA LEU A 75 1.48 -11.16 6.26
C LEU A 75 2.19 -10.06 7.03
N LYS A 76 2.64 -9.04 6.31
CA LYS A 76 3.45 -7.97 6.88
C LYS A 76 3.13 -6.63 6.22
N VAL A 77 3.04 -5.59 7.03
CA VAL A 77 2.78 -4.22 6.60
C VAL A 77 3.83 -3.29 7.19
N ASN A 78 4.36 -2.40 6.36
CA ASN A 78 5.15 -1.26 6.83
C ASN A 78 4.38 0.01 6.49
N VAL A 79 4.15 0.84 7.50
CA VAL A 79 3.47 2.13 7.38
C VAL A 79 4.47 3.23 7.67
N TYR A 80 4.60 4.16 6.73
CA TYR A 80 5.47 5.32 6.86
C TYR A 80 4.60 6.56 6.93
N LEU A 81 4.80 7.39 7.97
CA LEU A 81 4.03 8.60 8.20
C LEU A 81 4.91 9.84 8.10
N LYS A 82 4.36 10.89 7.52
CA LYS A 82 4.98 12.20 7.56
C LYS A 82 4.97 12.78 8.97
N ASP A 83 3.92 12.47 9.73
CA ASP A 83 3.72 12.92 11.11
C ASP A 83 3.20 11.77 11.95
N ILE A 84 3.95 11.37 12.96
CA ILE A 84 3.57 10.24 13.86
C ILE A 84 2.31 10.55 14.65
N ASN A 85 1.94 11.81 14.79
CA ASN A 85 0.70 12.20 15.44
C ASN A 85 -0.56 11.76 14.67
N ASP A 86 -0.41 11.35 13.41
CA ASP A 86 -1.49 10.78 12.61
C ASP A 86 -1.73 9.29 12.88
N PHE A 87 -0.95 8.70 13.78
CA PHE A 87 -0.98 7.27 14.09
C PHE A 87 -2.40 6.75 14.40
N ASP A 88 -3.11 7.43 15.29
CA ASP A 88 -4.46 7.00 15.70
C ASP A 88 -5.47 7.11 14.56
N THR A 89 -5.40 8.18 13.77
CA THR A 89 -6.27 8.37 12.60
C THR A 89 -6.05 7.27 11.58
N VAL A 90 -4.79 6.95 11.29
CA VAL A 90 -4.44 5.86 10.36
C VAL A 90 -4.94 4.52 10.88
N ASN A 91 -4.77 4.25 12.18
CA ASN A 91 -5.25 3.01 12.79
C ASN A 91 -6.76 2.83 12.66
N ASN A 92 -7.53 3.89 12.85
CA ASN A 92 -8.98 3.83 12.72
C ASN A 92 -9.43 3.47 11.31
N ILE A 93 -8.75 3.97 10.29
CA ILE A 93 -9.02 3.65 8.88
C ILE A 93 -8.49 2.25 8.54
N TYR A 94 -7.31 1.91 9.03
CA TYR A 94 -6.66 0.61 8.82
C TYR A 94 -7.58 -0.56 9.23
N LYS A 95 -8.31 -0.40 10.33
CA LYS A 95 -9.27 -1.41 10.83
C LYS A 95 -10.40 -1.69 9.85
N GLU A 96 -10.73 -0.77 8.98
CA GLU A 96 -11.77 -0.97 7.96
C GLU A 96 -11.30 -1.89 6.84
N TYR A 97 -9.99 -2.01 6.65
CA TYR A 97 -9.37 -2.81 5.58
C TYR A 97 -8.82 -4.14 6.10
N PHE A 98 -8.25 -4.13 7.29
CA PHE A 98 -7.70 -5.34 7.95
C PHE A 98 -8.55 -5.65 9.17
N THR A 99 -9.37 -6.68 9.08
CA THR A 99 -10.46 -6.93 10.04
C THR A 99 -10.26 -8.17 10.92
N VAL A 100 -9.51 -9.16 10.44
CA VAL A 100 -9.31 -10.44 11.14
C VAL A 100 -7.84 -10.86 11.01
N ASP A 101 -7.28 -11.40 12.09
CA ASP A 101 -5.92 -11.93 12.10
C ASP A 101 -4.93 -10.90 11.54
N TYR A 102 -4.79 -9.79 12.23
CA TYR A 102 -3.96 -8.68 11.78
C TYR A 102 -2.56 -9.14 11.36
N PRO A 103 -2.06 -8.64 10.20
CA PRO A 103 -0.67 -8.89 9.82
C PRO A 103 0.29 -8.24 10.81
N VAL A 104 1.52 -8.72 10.84
CA VAL A 104 2.57 -8.00 11.60
C VAL A 104 2.76 -6.64 10.96
N ARG A 105 3.12 -5.63 11.77
CA ARG A 105 3.22 -4.26 11.27
C ARG A 105 4.30 -3.47 12.00
N THR A 106 4.98 -2.62 11.23
CA THR A 106 5.83 -1.55 11.76
C THR A 106 5.31 -0.22 11.22
N CYS A 107 5.24 0.79 12.08
CA CYS A 107 4.82 2.14 11.70
C CYS A 107 5.86 3.14 12.20
N LEU A 108 6.36 3.98 11.30
CA LEU A 108 7.44 4.94 11.58
C LEU A 108 7.10 6.31 11.00
N GLN A 109 7.59 7.36 11.66
CA GLN A 109 7.68 8.68 11.03
C GLN A 109 8.96 8.72 10.20
N VAL A 110 8.88 9.29 9.01
CA VAL A 110 10.02 9.45 8.11
C VAL A 110 10.35 10.94 7.92
N VAL A 111 11.57 11.21 7.49
CA VAL A 111 12.05 12.60 7.31
C VAL A 111 11.30 13.31 6.19
N ALA A 112 11.02 12.61 5.10
CA ALA A 112 10.33 13.17 3.95
C ALA A 112 9.58 12.07 3.20
N MET A 113 8.53 12.50 2.47
CA MET A 113 7.69 11.61 1.68
C MET A 113 7.66 12.08 0.23
N PRO A 114 7.62 11.14 -0.74
CA PRO A 114 7.50 11.52 -2.14
C PRO A 114 6.25 12.37 -2.36
N LYS A 115 6.38 13.44 -3.15
CA LYS A 115 5.27 14.30 -3.59
C LYS A 115 4.44 14.90 -2.45
N GLY A 116 5.01 15.00 -1.26
CA GLY A 116 4.32 15.58 -0.11
C GLY A 116 3.25 14.68 0.50
N ALA A 117 3.28 13.40 0.23
CA ALA A 117 2.32 12.45 0.80
C ALA A 117 2.39 12.42 2.34
N CYS A 118 1.25 12.17 2.98
CA CYS A 118 1.17 12.02 4.44
C CYS A 118 1.41 10.59 4.90
N VAL A 119 1.20 9.62 4.03
CA VAL A 119 1.31 8.18 4.36
C VAL A 119 1.82 7.40 3.15
N GLU A 120 2.61 6.37 3.43
CA GLU A 120 3.01 5.36 2.47
C GLU A 120 2.91 4.00 3.11
N ILE A 121 2.41 3.01 2.37
CA ILE A 121 2.22 1.65 2.88
C ILE A 121 2.75 0.65 1.87
N GLU A 122 3.57 -0.30 2.34
CA GLU A 122 4.02 -1.44 1.56
C GLU A 122 3.64 -2.72 2.29
N VAL A 123 3.38 -3.78 1.54
CA VAL A 123 2.95 -5.06 2.14
C VAL A 123 3.64 -6.25 1.50
N THR A 124 3.72 -7.33 2.27
CA THR A 124 4.06 -8.67 1.80
C THR A 124 2.87 -9.56 2.11
N ALA A 125 2.45 -10.35 1.14
CA ALA A 125 1.29 -11.22 1.26
C ALA A 125 1.62 -12.62 0.70
N HIS A 126 0.68 -13.54 0.84
CA HIS A 126 0.72 -14.82 0.11
C HIS A 126 -0.43 -14.86 -0.90
N LYS A 127 -0.32 -15.77 -1.82
CA LYS A 127 -1.42 -16.05 -2.76
C LYS A 127 -2.51 -16.89 -2.11
#